data_85a38d6714a6b249cc5ec4db218aeac7
#
_entry.id   85a38d6714a6b249cc5ec4db218aeac7
#
_cell.length_a   1.000
_cell.length_b   1.000
_cell.length_c   1.000
_cell.angle_alpha   90.00
_cell.angle_beta   90.00
_cell.angle_gamma   90.00
#
_symmetry.space_group_name_H-M   'P 1'
#
loop_
_entity.id
_entity.type
_entity.pdbx_description
1 polymer ?
#
loop_
_entity_poly.entity_id
_entity_poly.type
_entity_poly.pdbx_seq_one_letter_code
_entity_poly.pdbx_strand_id
1 'polypeptide(L)'
;TNGGTTRFMREGPVYRYDKTPERAVPGRDPISLLFRFSNDNPIAPLQLAFTGLFDRFPKLEIYWSETQAGWLAYSLAQIDDNYTRNRYWAERDWGVKPLKEKPSHYLKENSLWGFMKDPVGVRMRHDVGVKALLWGSDFAHATGDWPESRSMIDETFAGVPADERYAMLAGNAIRFFKLK
;
A
#
# COMPACT_ATOMS: atom_id res chain seq x y z
N THR A 1 -5.16 -1.79 -18.61
CA THR A 1 -4.95 -0.37 -18.94
C THR A 1 -3.91 0.18 -18.00
N ASN A 2 -2.68 0.16 -18.45
CA ASN A 2 -1.56 0.60 -17.66
C ASN A 2 -1.61 2.12 -17.51
N GLY A 3 -1.83 2.59 -16.30
CA GLY A 3 -1.86 4.00 -15.96
C GLY A 3 -0.55 4.73 -16.30
N GLY A 4 -0.56 6.06 -16.21
CA GLY A 4 0.51 6.94 -16.63
C GLY A 4 1.93 6.63 -16.14
N THR A 5 2.05 5.96 -14.98
CA THR A 5 3.33 5.50 -14.43
C THR A 5 4.07 4.53 -15.34
N THR A 6 3.36 3.59 -15.95
CA THR A 6 3.98 2.62 -16.87
C THR A 6 4.46 3.29 -18.14
N ARG A 7 3.76 4.33 -18.60
CA ARG A 7 4.16 5.11 -19.75
C ARG A 7 5.40 5.94 -19.44
N PHE A 8 5.42 6.61 -18.28
CA PHE A 8 6.59 7.38 -17.84
C PHE A 8 7.83 6.49 -17.68
N MET A 9 7.69 5.29 -17.10
CA MET A 9 8.78 4.32 -16.97
C MET A 9 9.24 3.77 -18.31
N ARG A 10 8.36 3.68 -19.32
CA ARG A 10 8.73 3.24 -20.68
C ARG A 10 9.35 4.33 -21.52
N GLU A 11 8.95 5.58 -21.32
CA GLU A 11 9.37 6.75 -22.10
C GLU A 11 10.30 7.69 -21.30
N GLY A 12 10.64 7.33 -20.06
CA GLY A 12 11.54 8.09 -19.19
C GLY A 12 12.97 8.14 -19.72
N PRO A 13 13.85 8.91 -19.08
CA PRO A 13 15.22 9.05 -19.51
C PRO A 13 15.89 7.69 -19.66
N VAL A 14 16.43 7.43 -20.85
CA VAL A 14 17.16 6.19 -21.11
C VAL A 14 18.49 6.27 -20.38
N TYR A 15 18.60 5.51 -19.30
CA TYR A 15 19.86 5.34 -18.61
C TYR A 15 20.78 4.42 -19.42
N ARG A 16 22.02 4.85 -19.62
CA ARG A 16 23.04 3.98 -20.22
C ARG A 16 23.73 3.21 -19.11
N TYR A 17 23.74 1.89 -19.26
CA TYR A 17 24.45 1.01 -18.35
C TYR A 17 25.78 0.60 -18.98
N ASP A 18 26.84 0.61 -18.18
CA ASP A 18 28.17 0.16 -18.66
C ASP A 18 28.20 -1.36 -18.92
N LYS A 19 27.27 -2.09 -18.32
CA LYS A 19 27.07 -3.53 -18.55
C LYS A 19 25.59 -3.83 -18.72
N THR A 20 25.25 -4.50 -19.80
CA THR A 20 23.92 -5.09 -19.96
C THR A 20 23.86 -6.35 -19.10
N PRO A 21 22.92 -6.49 -18.15
CA PRO A 21 22.78 -7.71 -17.38
C PRO A 21 22.53 -8.90 -18.32
N GLU A 22 23.27 -9.99 -18.15
CA GLU A 22 23.12 -11.20 -18.97
C GLU A 22 21.71 -11.79 -18.92
N ARG A 23 20.92 -11.41 -17.92
CA ARG A 23 19.52 -11.81 -17.72
C ARG A 23 18.56 -10.63 -17.78
N ALA A 24 18.81 -9.66 -18.64
CA ALA A 24 17.86 -8.58 -18.85
C ALA A 24 16.50 -9.14 -19.32
N VAL A 25 15.45 -8.97 -18.53
CA VAL A 25 14.10 -9.28 -18.97
C VAL A 25 13.67 -8.18 -19.92
N PRO A 26 13.31 -8.50 -21.18
CA PRO A 26 12.87 -7.51 -22.14
C PRO A 26 11.75 -6.64 -21.56
N GLY A 27 11.91 -5.32 -21.64
CA GLY A 27 10.92 -4.36 -21.13
C GLY A 27 11.00 -4.04 -19.64
N ARG A 28 11.99 -4.55 -18.89
CA ARG A 28 12.28 -4.15 -17.51
C ARG A 28 13.59 -3.39 -17.44
N ASP A 29 13.50 -2.13 -17.12
CA ASP A 29 14.66 -1.30 -16.81
C ASP A 29 15.17 -1.67 -15.41
N PRO A 30 16.47 -2.05 -15.23
CA PRO A 30 17.04 -2.33 -13.91
C PRO A 30 16.85 -1.19 -12.90
N ILE A 31 16.88 0.07 -13.33
CA ILE A 31 16.63 1.21 -12.45
C ILE A 31 15.16 1.21 -11.95
N SER A 32 14.23 0.76 -12.75
CA SER A 32 12.82 0.65 -12.32
C SER A 32 12.65 -0.26 -11.11
N LEU A 33 13.53 -1.25 -10.93
CA LEU A 33 13.55 -2.10 -9.73
C LEU A 33 14.02 -1.34 -8.48
N LEU A 34 14.90 -0.36 -8.65
CA LEU A 34 15.37 0.49 -7.53
C LEU A 34 14.34 1.53 -7.10
N PHE A 35 13.44 1.91 -7.99
CA PHE A 35 12.37 2.89 -7.74
C PHE A 35 10.98 2.26 -7.60
N ARG A 36 10.90 0.95 -7.45
CA ARG A 36 9.63 0.21 -7.38
C ARG A 36 8.75 0.56 -6.18
N PHE A 37 9.18 1.51 -5.39
CA PHE A 37 8.54 1.88 -4.15
C PHE A 37 7.37 2.81 -4.38
N SER A 38 6.22 2.46 -4.55
CA SER A 38 5.08 3.33 -4.30
C SER A 38 4.23 3.78 -5.48
N ASN A 39 4.73 3.77 -6.69
CA ASN A 39 3.94 4.40 -7.75
C ASN A 39 2.82 3.51 -8.32
N ASP A 40 2.92 2.19 -8.22
CA ASP A 40 1.92 1.28 -8.79
C ASP A 40 0.91 0.76 -7.76
N ASN A 41 1.25 0.77 -6.48
CA ASN A 41 0.46 0.19 -5.40
C ASN A 41 -0.80 0.98 -5.00
N PRO A 42 -0.82 2.34 -5.03
CA PRO A 42 -1.97 3.08 -4.55
C PRO A 42 -3.18 3.06 -5.48
N ILE A 43 -2.98 2.84 -6.78
CA ILE A 43 -4.03 3.06 -7.77
C ILE A 43 -5.19 2.09 -7.61
N ALA A 44 -4.93 0.79 -7.50
CA ALA A 44 -5.98 -0.22 -7.40
C ALA A 44 -6.82 -0.10 -6.12
N PRO A 45 -6.23 0.01 -4.91
CA PRO A 45 -7.01 0.24 -3.69
C PRO A 45 -7.82 1.54 -3.74
N LEU A 46 -7.22 2.63 -4.23
CA LEU A 46 -7.90 3.91 -4.35
C LEU A 46 -9.09 3.81 -5.33
N GLN A 47 -8.90 3.19 -6.49
CA GLN A 47 -9.99 2.95 -7.43
C GLN A 47 -11.11 2.12 -6.82
N LEU A 48 -10.80 1.04 -6.09
CA LEU A 48 -11.79 0.21 -5.43
C LEU A 48 -12.61 0.98 -4.40
N ALA A 49 -11.98 1.88 -3.64
CA ALA A 49 -12.70 2.72 -2.68
C ALA A 49 -13.80 3.56 -3.37
N PHE A 50 -13.56 4.03 -4.60
CA PHE A 50 -14.54 4.83 -5.36
C PHE A 50 -15.62 4.03 -6.07
N THR A 51 -15.48 2.70 -6.21
CA THR A 51 -16.46 1.89 -6.95
C THR A 51 -17.76 1.62 -6.21
N GLY A 52 -17.85 1.99 -4.92
CA GLY A 52 -18.94 1.62 -4.04
C GLY A 52 -18.95 0.11 -3.69
N LEU A 53 -17.82 -0.57 -3.90
CA LEU A 53 -17.69 -2.00 -3.57
C LEU A 53 -17.96 -2.25 -2.08
N PHE A 54 -17.33 -1.46 -1.22
CA PHE A 54 -17.44 -1.61 0.23
C PHE A 54 -18.82 -1.17 0.76
N ASP A 55 -19.51 -0.27 0.07
CA ASP A 55 -20.91 0.06 0.38
C ASP A 55 -21.86 -1.10 0.13
N ARG A 56 -21.56 -1.90 -0.90
CA ARG A 56 -22.34 -3.11 -1.23
C ARG A 56 -21.95 -4.30 -0.38
N PHE A 57 -20.68 -4.39 -0.01
CA PHE A 57 -20.12 -5.50 0.76
C PHE A 57 -19.35 -4.98 1.99
N PRO A 58 -20.05 -4.47 3.01
CA PRO A 58 -19.38 -3.80 4.14
C PRO A 58 -18.52 -4.71 5.01
N LYS A 59 -18.71 -6.03 4.91
CA LYS A 59 -17.89 -7.02 5.62
C LYS A 59 -16.70 -7.54 4.81
N LEU A 60 -16.54 -7.07 3.57
CA LEU A 60 -15.39 -7.44 2.75
C LEU A 60 -14.14 -6.73 3.29
N GLU A 61 -13.13 -7.50 3.60
CA GLU A 61 -11.78 -7.02 3.89
C GLU A 61 -10.82 -7.49 2.78
N ILE A 62 -9.91 -6.63 2.34
CA ILE A 62 -8.91 -6.94 1.31
C ILE A 62 -7.52 -6.76 1.91
N TYR A 63 -6.67 -7.76 1.78
CA TYR A 63 -5.26 -7.66 2.13
C TYR A 63 -4.42 -7.28 0.90
N TRP A 64 -3.70 -6.19 1.02
CA TRP A 64 -2.78 -5.66 0.02
C TRP A 64 -1.35 -6.01 0.47
N SER A 65 -0.79 -7.08 -0.10
CA SER A 65 0.56 -7.53 0.25
C SER A 65 1.64 -6.63 -0.35
N GLU A 66 2.77 -6.48 0.34
CA GLU A 66 3.98 -5.81 -0.14
C GLU A 66 3.79 -4.35 -0.59
N THR A 67 2.78 -3.66 -0.04
CA THR A 67 2.44 -2.30 -0.47
C THR A 67 3.20 -1.22 0.27
N GLN A 68 3.86 -1.57 1.38
CA GLN A 68 4.31 -0.62 2.37
C GLN A 68 3.15 0.24 2.93
N ALA A 69 3.42 1.08 3.92
CA ALA A 69 2.37 1.82 4.61
C ALA A 69 2.64 3.33 4.75
N GLY A 70 3.90 3.74 4.61
CA GLY A 70 4.29 5.14 4.83
C GLY A 70 3.62 6.16 3.90
N TRP A 71 3.27 5.75 2.69
CA TRP A 71 2.55 6.57 1.72
C TRP A 71 1.06 6.76 2.06
N LEU A 72 0.49 5.85 2.85
CA LEU A 72 -0.95 5.82 3.13
C LEU A 72 -1.43 7.06 3.88
N ALA A 73 -0.71 7.50 4.91
CA ALA A 73 -1.13 8.64 5.72
C ALA A 73 -1.39 9.89 4.86
N TYR A 74 -0.46 10.20 3.95
CA TYR A 74 -0.63 11.28 2.98
C TYR A 74 -1.81 11.02 2.03
N SER A 75 -1.87 9.82 1.47
CA SER A 75 -2.88 9.46 0.47
C SER A 75 -4.29 9.46 1.03
N LEU A 76 -4.48 9.02 2.28
CA LEU A 76 -5.78 9.04 2.96
C LEU A 76 -6.32 10.46 3.13
N ALA A 77 -5.46 11.40 3.50
CA ALA A 77 -5.84 12.81 3.61
C ALA A 77 -6.17 13.41 2.23
N GLN A 78 -5.35 13.12 1.21
CA GLN A 78 -5.53 13.66 -0.13
C GLN A 78 -6.77 13.09 -0.83
N ILE A 79 -7.06 11.81 -0.67
CA ILE A 79 -8.21 11.18 -1.33
C ILE A 79 -9.53 11.75 -0.79
N ASP A 80 -9.61 12.05 0.50
CA ASP A 80 -10.79 12.65 1.11
C ASP A 80 -11.01 14.09 0.66
N ASP A 81 -9.93 14.87 0.59
CA ASP A 81 -9.99 16.26 0.11
C ASP A 81 -10.41 16.28 -1.37
N ASN A 82 -9.77 15.47 -2.20
CA ASN A 82 -10.11 15.36 -3.62
C ASN A 82 -11.55 14.88 -3.84
N TYR A 83 -12.02 13.90 -3.07
CA TYR A 83 -13.40 13.46 -3.15
C TYR A 83 -14.37 14.58 -2.79
N THR A 84 -14.12 15.28 -1.70
CA THR A 84 -14.98 16.39 -1.23
C THR A 84 -15.09 17.50 -2.28
N ARG A 85 -13.97 17.86 -2.90
CA ARG A 85 -13.92 18.93 -3.92
C ARG A 85 -14.53 18.54 -5.25
N ASN A 86 -14.37 17.29 -5.65
CA ASN A 86 -14.65 16.87 -7.01
C ASN A 86 -15.91 15.98 -7.16
N ARG A 87 -16.48 15.43 -6.07
CA ARG A 87 -17.61 14.51 -6.15
C ARG A 87 -18.78 15.09 -6.92
N TYR A 88 -19.06 16.38 -6.76
CA TYR A 88 -20.17 17.06 -7.47
C TYR A 88 -20.02 16.98 -8.99
N TRP A 89 -18.81 17.17 -9.49
CA TRP A 89 -18.49 17.01 -10.91
C TRP A 89 -18.66 15.57 -11.36
N ALA A 90 -18.13 14.63 -10.59
CA ALA A 90 -18.20 13.21 -10.90
C ALA A 90 -19.65 12.71 -10.92
N GLU A 91 -20.47 13.15 -9.97
CA GLU A 91 -21.89 12.83 -9.92
C GLU A 91 -22.63 13.42 -11.14
N ARG A 92 -22.45 14.70 -11.42
CA ARG A 92 -23.17 15.42 -12.48
C ARG A 92 -22.74 14.99 -13.88
N ASP A 93 -21.44 14.91 -14.14
CA ASP A 93 -20.93 14.79 -15.50
C ASP A 93 -20.67 13.34 -15.90
N TRP A 94 -20.43 12.46 -14.94
CA TRP A 94 -20.10 11.05 -15.19
C TRP A 94 -21.03 10.05 -14.50
N GLY A 95 -22.00 10.51 -13.73
CA GLY A 95 -22.96 9.65 -13.05
C GLY A 95 -22.34 8.77 -11.96
N VAL A 96 -21.20 9.17 -11.41
CA VAL A 96 -20.57 8.47 -10.28
C VAL A 96 -21.50 8.55 -9.08
N LYS A 97 -21.82 7.40 -8.50
CA LYS A 97 -22.68 7.39 -7.31
C LYS A 97 -21.91 7.86 -6.09
N PRO A 98 -22.52 8.72 -5.24
CA PRO A 98 -21.88 9.14 -4.00
C PRO A 98 -21.63 7.95 -3.08
N LEU A 99 -20.52 7.99 -2.38
CA LEU A 99 -20.18 7.02 -1.36
C LEU A 99 -20.90 7.35 -0.05
N LYS A 100 -21.22 6.33 0.76
CA LYS A 100 -21.82 6.49 2.08
C LYS A 100 -20.85 7.11 3.08
N GLU A 101 -19.59 6.70 2.99
CA GLU A 101 -18.50 7.17 3.84
C GLU A 101 -17.41 7.84 2.99
N LYS A 102 -16.46 8.49 3.65
CA LYS A 102 -15.28 9.03 2.98
C LYS A 102 -14.42 7.90 2.41
N PRO A 103 -13.72 8.10 1.28
CA PRO A 103 -12.84 7.08 0.71
C PRO A 103 -11.81 6.52 1.71
N SER A 104 -11.24 7.38 2.57
CA SER A 104 -10.29 6.96 3.60
C SER A 104 -10.88 5.98 4.61
N HIS A 105 -12.19 6.06 4.87
CA HIS A 105 -12.87 5.11 5.75
C HIS A 105 -12.72 3.68 5.25
N TYR A 106 -13.02 3.44 3.98
CA TYR A 106 -12.91 2.10 3.38
C TYR A 106 -11.49 1.58 3.36
N LEU A 107 -10.52 2.47 3.12
CA LEU A 107 -9.11 2.10 3.10
C LEU A 107 -8.55 1.79 4.51
N LYS A 108 -9.21 2.26 5.57
CA LYS A 108 -8.86 1.96 6.95
C LYS A 108 -9.61 0.74 7.51
N GLU A 109 -10.89 0.64 7.20
CA GLU A 109 -11.77 -0.37 7.83
C GLU A 109 -11.89 -1.65 7.00
N ASN A 110 -11.81 -1.53 5.67
CA ASN A 110 -11.99 -2.65 4.75
C ASN A 110 -10.68 -3.12 4.07
N SER A 111 -9.55 -2.55 4.46
CA SER A 111 -8.25 -2.88 3.87
C SER A 111 -7.21 -3.17 4.93
N LEU A 112 -6.33 -4.12 4.62
CA LEU A 112 -5.15 -4.43 5.41
C LEU A 112 -3.91 -4.28 4.53
N TRP A 113 -2.86 -3.70 5.08
CA TRP A 113 -1.69 -3.24 4.33
C TRP A 113 -0.44 -3.97 4.79
N GLY A 114 0.10 -4.78 3.90
CA GLY A 114 1.33 -5.51 4.13
C GLY A 114 2.57 -4.66 3.95
N PHE A 115 3.45 -4.67 4.91
CA PHE A 115 4.73 -3.96 4.86
C PHE A 115 5.87 -4.80 5.41
N MET A 116 7.08 -4.49 4.97
CA MET A 116 8.33 -5.09 5.45
C MET A 116 9.08 -4.07 6.33
N LYS A 117 10.15 -3.50 5.85
CA LYS A 117 10.88 -2.41 6.51
C LYS A 117 10.27 -1.06 6.13
N ASP A 118 9.39 -0.55 6.96
CA ASP A 118 8.74 0.75 6.73
C ASP A 118 8.67 1.59 8.02
N PRO A 119 9.78 2.22 8.43
CA PRO A 119 9.79 3.05 9.63
C PRO A 119 8.90 4.28 9.52
N VAL A 120 8.57 4.75 8.31
CA VAL A 120 7.62 5.85 8.11
C VAL A 120 6.20 5.36 8.40
N GLY A 121 5.80 4.22 7.83
CA GLY A 121 4.50 3.60 8.07
C GLY A 121 4.27 3.30 9.54
N VAL A 122 5.28 2.77 10.24
CA VAL A 122 5.20 2.52 11.69
C VAL A 122 5.05 3.81 12.49
N ARG A 123 5.77 4.88 12.14
CA ARG A 123 5.58 6.20 12.79
C ARG A 123 4.18 6.78 12.55
N MET A 124 3.63 6.62 11.36
CA MET A 124 2.32 7.13 10.95
C MET A 124 1.17 6.13 11.20
N ARG A 125 1.41 5.08 11.99
CA ARG A 125 0.45 3.99 12.20
C ARG A 125 -0.91 4.42 12.75
N HIS A 126 -0.98 5.52 13.50
CA HIS A 126 -2.24 6.04 14.02
C HIS A 126 -3.06 6.76 12.93
N ASP A 127 -2.40 7.37 11.96
CA ASP A 127 -3.07 8.00 10.81
C ASP A 127 -3.65 6.95 9.86
N VAL A 128 -2.93 5.84 9.67
CA VAL A 128 -3.36 4.71 8.84
C VAL A 128 -4.37 3.83 9.56
N GLY A 129 -4.14 3.56 10.82
CA GLY A 129 -4.87 2.63 11.67
C GLY A 129 -4.03 1.40 12.00
N VAL A 130 -3.67 1.23 13.29
CA VAL A 130 -2.85 0.09 13.76
C VAL A 130 -3.44 -1.25 13.35
N LYS A 131 -4.77 -1.37 13.35
CA LYS A 131 -5.48 -2.61 12.98
C LYS A 131 -5.42 -2.97 11.50
N ALA A 132 -5.04 -2.02 10.66
CA ALA A 132 -4.94 -2.19 9.22
C ALA A 132 -3.52 -2.58 8.76
N LEU A 133 -2.53 -2.58 9.63
CA LEU A 133 -1.13 -2.81 9.30
C LEU A 133 -0.71 -4.24 9.63
N LEU A 134 -0.09 -4.93 8.64
CA LEU A 134 0.44 -6.28 8.78
C LEU A 134 1.91 -6.30 8.34
N TRP A 135 2.79 -6.64 9.26
CA TRP A 135 4.19 -6.89 8.92
C TRP A 135 4.36 -8.28 8.28
N GLY A 136 5.26 -8.38 7.31
CA GLY A 136 5.70 -9.64 6.72
C GLY A 136 7.15 -9.55 6.25
N SER A 137 7.88 -10.65 6.31
CA SER A 137 9.29 -10.72 5.91
C SER A 137 9.53 -10.85 4.41
N ASP A 138 8.47 -11.12 3.67
CA ASP A 138 8.52 -11.47 2.24
C ASP A 138 9.46 -12.66 1.92
N PHE A 139 9.62 -13.58 2.88
CA PHE A 139 10.38 -14.80 2.67
C PHE A 139 9.66 -15.69 1.63
N ALA A 140 10.31 -16.21 0.59
CA ALA A 140 11.75 -16.32 0.33
C ALA A 140 12.22 -15.44 -0.84
N HIS A 141 11.64 -14.22 -1.00
CA HIS A 141 12.12 -13.31 -2.02
C HIS A 141 13.51 -12.75 -1.66
N ALA A 142 14.32 -12.49 -2.70
CA ALA A 142 15.68 -11.96 -2.52
C ALA A 142 15.73 -10.56 -1.89
N THR A 143 14.63 -9.82 -1.93
CA THR A 143 14.45 -8.49 -1.32
C THR A 143 13.81 -8.56 0.06
N GLY A 144 13.52 -9.76 0.56
CA GLY A 144 12.94 -9.99 1.88
C GLY A 144 13.88 -9.67 3.04
N ASP A 145 13.31 -9.61 4.22
CA ASP A 145 14.03 -9.27 5.46
C ASP A 145 14.82 -10.44 6.07
N TRP A 146 14.69 -11.63 5.52
CA TRP A 146 15.38 -12.80 6.05
C TRP A 146 16.85 -12.83 5.60
N PRO A 147 17.83 -13.20 6.47
CA PRO A 147 17.66 -13.70 7.83
C PRO A 147 17.63 -12.62 8.93
N GLU A 148 17.72 -11.34 8.60
CA GLU A 148 17.83 -10.23 9.55
C GLU A 148 16.48 -9.72 10.09
N SER A 149 15.39 -10.43 9.86
CA SER A 149 14.03 -9.99 10.22
C SER A 149 13.89 -9.53 11.67
N ARG A 150 14.60 -10.18 12.63
CA ARG A 150 14.52 -9.77 14.05
C ARG A 150 15.16 -8.41 14.30
N SER A 151 16.35 -8.17 13.79
CA SER A 151 17.03 -6.88 13.97
C SER A 151 16.28 -5.75 13.28
N MET A 152 15.71 -6.03 12.11
CA MET A 152 14.88 -5.09 11.39
C MET A 152 13.57 -4.75 12.11
N ILE A 153 12.93 -5.74 12.72
CA ILE A 153 11.76 -5.53 13.58
C ILE A 153 12.15 -4.65 14.78
N ASP A 154 13.23 -4.96 15.46
CA ASP A 154 13.65 -4.22 16.65
C ASP A 154 14.00 -2.76 16.31
N GLU A 155 14.64 -2.52 15.18
CA GLU A 155 14.92 -1.17 14.66
C GLU A 155 13.62 -0.44 14.29
N THR A 156 12.78 -1.07 13.48
CA THR A 156 11.56 -0.43 12.89
C THR A 156 10.51 -0.13 13.95
N PHE A 157 10.40 -0.99 14.97
CA PHE A 157 9.41 -0.86 16.04
C PHE A 157 9.97 -0.28 17.34
N ALA A 158 11.16 0.32 17.31
CA ALA A 158 11.75 0.96 18.49
C ALA A 158 10.78 2.02 19.07
N GLY A 159 10.48 1.92 20.35
CA GLY A 159 9.58 2.83 21.06
C GLY A 159 8.08 2.64 20.76
N VAL A 160 7.70 1.64 19.98
CA VAL A 160 6.26 1.30 19.78
C VAL A 160 5.75 0.53 20.98
N PRO A 161 4.56 0.88 21.53
CA PRO A 161 3.92 0.11 22.61
C PRO A 161 3.78 -1.37 22.27
N ALA A 162 3.92 -2.24 23.29
CA ALA A 162 3.97 -3.68 23.08
C ALA A 162 2.71 -4.27 22.45
N ASP A 163 1.55 -3.75 22.79
CA ASP A 163 0.25 -4.15 22.26
C ASP A 163 0.09 -3.76 20.79
N GLU A 164 0.51 -2.55 20.40
CA GLU A 164 0.50 -2.10 19.01
C GLU A 164 1.53 -2.86 18.18
N ARG A 165 2.74 -3.08 18.74
CA ARG A 165 3.77 -3.92 18.11
C ARG A 165 3.24 -5.32 17.85
N TYR A 166 2.62 -5.96 18.86
CA TYR A 166 2.00 -7.28 18.69
C TYR A 166 0.90 -7.28 17.64
N ALA A 167 0.03 -6.27 17.65
CA ALA A 167 -1.06 -6.15 16.67
C ALA A 167 -0.51 -6.17 15.23
N MET A 168 0.49 -5.35 14.94
CA MET A 168 1.06 -5.22 13.60
C MET A 168 1.92 -6.43 13.18
N LEU A 169 2.65 -7.06 14.12
CA LEU A 169 3.53 -8.20 13.83
C LEU A 169 2.77 -9.54 13.69
N ALA A 170 1.67 -9.71 14.42
CA ALA A 170 0.98 -10.99 14.49
C ALA A 170 -0.55 -10.87 14.62
N GLY A 171 -1.04 -10.05 15.53
CA GLY A 171 -2.45 -10.03 15.93
C GLY A 171 -3.40 -9.76 14.76
N ASN A 172 -3.06 -8.81 13.89
CA ASN A 172 -3.87 -8.48 12.71
C ASN A 172 -3.89 -9.62 11.68
N ALA A 173 -2.75 -10.29 11.48
CA ALA A 173 -2.67 -11.46 10.60
C ALA A 173 -3.49 -12.63 11.16
N ILE A 174 -3.35 -12.91 12.47
CA ILE A 174 -4.14 -13.95 13.16
C ILE A 174 -5.64 -13.69 12.98
N ARG A 175 -6.08 -12.45 13.20
CA ARG A 175 -7.48 -12.05 13.01
C ARG A 175 -7.95 -12.23 11.57
N PHE A 176 -7.22 -11.68 10.62
CA PHE A 176 -7.63 -11.66 9.22
C PHE A 176 -7.64 -13.06 8.59
N PHE A 177 -6.55 -13.81 8.78
CA PHE A 177 -6.43 -15.17 8.23
C PHE A 177 -7.08 -16.25 9.10
N LYS A 178 -7.71 -15.86 10.23
CA LYS A 178 -8.36 -16.79 11.18
C LYS A 178 -7.42 -17.91 11.65
N LEU A 179 -6.17 -17.55 11.91
CA LEU A 179 -5.16 -18.49 12.39
C LEU A 179 -5.48 -18.92 13.83
N LYS A 180 -5.08 -20.17 14.17
CA LYS A 180 -5.25 -20.76 15.52
C LYS A 180 -3.93 -20.69 16.26
#